data_9284dc1fe787a254e94ef530aaf3f0b2
#
_entry.id   9284dc1fe787a254e94ef530aaf3f0b2
#
_cell.length_a   1.000
_cell.length_b   1.000
_cell.length_c   1.000
_cell.angle_alpha   90.00
_cell.angle_beta   90.00
_cell.angle_gamma   90.00
#
_symmetry.space_group_name_H-M   'P 1'
#
loop_
_entity.id
_entity.type
_entity.pdbx_description
1 polymer ?
#
loop_
_entity_poly.entity_id
_entity_poly.type
_entity_poly.pdbx_seq_one_letter_code
_entity_poly.pdbx_strand_id
1 'polypeptide(L)'
;DGIVATSWDTAYCVRNFNNTISKFYFIQDFEPHFFAHGSEYEFAEQTYKFGFRGITAGDWLKDICINQYNMKANSFSFSYDKDLYTVKKKQDSTKRVFFYARPVTPRRDFELGLLALNELSKKIPDLEVVFAGWDVSQYEIPFKHQNLGIMKIEELSDLYGKCDLCLVISNTNLSLLPLEVMASGSVAVCSKGANSEWLVSEENSVLVSYDPIEIANTMYTYLNDSEKLDAIRQKGIEFAQHTSWDVEGKKVLDAVLKGIKEDEESFNNRG
;
A
#
# COMPACT_ATOMS: atom_id res chain seq x y z
N ASP A 1 -0.33 -11.97 29.18
CA ASP A 1 0.37 -10.84 28.58
C ASP A 1 1.24 -11.32 27.43
N GLY A 2 1.41 -10.46 26.40
CA GLY A 2 2.13 -10.77 25.17
C GLY A 2 3.15 -9.69 24.80
N ILE A 3 4.09 -10.04 23.92
CA ILE A 3 5.03 -9.10 23.29
C ILE A 3 4.86 -9.14 21.78
N VAL A 4 5.03 -7.99 21.13
CA VAL A 4 4.80 -7.80 19.68
C VAL A 4 6.08 -7.33 19.01
N ALA A 5 6.54 -8.04 17.99
CA ALA A 5 7.52 -7.53 17.01
C ALA A 5 6.80 -6.69 15.96
N THR A 6 7.42 -5.59 15.52
CA THR A 6 6.83 -4.69 14.51
C THR A 6 7.66 -4.59 13.22
N SER A 7 8.80 -5.28 13.19
CA SER A 7 9.71 -5.38 12.05
C SER A 7 10.59 -6.63 12.21
N TRP A 8 11.23 -7.05 11.12
CA TRP A 8 12.08 -8.23 11.13
C TRP A 8 13.26 -8.15 12.14
N ASP A 9 13.87 -6.99 12.31
CA ASP A 9 14.95 -6.78 13.27
C ASP A 9 14.44 -6.85 14.72
N THR A 10 13.28 -6.27 15.04
CA THR A 10 12.65 -6.38 16.37
C THR A 10 12.18 -7.81 16.67
N ALA A 11 11.88 -8.61 15.65
CA ALA A 11 11.50 -10.01 15.82
C ALA A 11 12.63 -10.84 16.48
N TYR A 12 13.90 -10.54 16.19
CA TYR A 12 15.02 -11.19 16.88
C TYR A 12 15.07 -10.83 18.37
N CYS A 13 14.77 -9.60 18.73
CA CYS A 13 14.67 -9.18 20.14
C CYS A 13 13.51 -9.89 20.85
N VAL A 14 12.35 -9.94 20.21
CA VAL A 14 11.17 -10.64 20.75
C VAL A 14 11.41 -12.15 20.88
N ARG A 15 12.12 -12.76 19.94
CA ARG A 15 12.50 -14.18 20.03
C ARG A 15 13.26 -14.50 21.31
N ASN A 16 14.17 -13.64 21.70
CA ASN A 16 15.04 -13.81 22.86
C ASN A 16 14.41 -13.36 24.19
N PHE A 17 13.22 -12.75 24.16
CA PHE A 17 12.52 -12.34 25.36
C PHE A 17 11.77 -13.52 25.99
N ASN A 18 12.12 -13.89 27.22
CA ASN A 18 11.64 -15.13 27.87
C ASN A 18 10.60 -14.91 28.99
N ASN A 19 10.21 -13.65 29.26
CA ASN A 19 9.28 -13.33 30.35
C ASN A 19 7.80 -13.30 29.89
N THR A 20 7.50 -13.85 28.72
CA THR A 20 6.12 -14.01 28.22
C THR A 20 6.01 -15.29 27.41
N ILE A 21 4.82 -15.89 27.40
CA ILE A 21 4.50 -17.08 26.60
C ILE A 21 3.95 -16.72 25.22
N SER A 22 3.30 -15.54 25.10
CA SER A 22 2.64 -15.13 23.85
C SER A 22 3.52 -14.13 23.09
N LYS A 23 3.91 -14.52 21.89
CA LYS A 23 4.73 -13.69 20.99
C LYS A 23 4.01 -13.45 19.67
N PHE A 24 3.91 -12.20 19.29
CA PHE A 24 3.22 -11.77 18.08
C PHE A 24 4.18 -11.08 17.12
N TYR A 25 3.84 -11.11 15.83
CA TYR A 25 4.51 -10.33 14.80
C TYR A 25 3.47 -9.51 14.05
N PHE A 26 3.57 -8.18 14.17
CA PHE A 26 2.73 -7.23 13.44
C PHE A 26 3.33 -6.98 12.06
N ILE A 27 2.82 -7.67 11.05
CA ILE A 27 3.39 -7.77 9.71
C ILE A 27 2.63 -6.81 8.79
N GLN A 28 3.29 -5.71 8.41
CA GLN A 28 2.71 -4.67 7.57
C GLN A 28 3.07 -4.84 6.08
N ASP A 29 4.12 -5.60 5.79
CA ASP A 29 4.55 -5.95 4.44
C ASP A 29 5.33 -7.29 4.49
N PHE A 30 5.61 -7.88 3.35
CA PHE A 30 6.53 -9.02 3.27
C PHE A 30 7.96 -8.48 3.22
N GLU A 31 8.54 -8.24 4.39
CA GLU A 31 9.82 -7.53 4.56
C GLU A 31 11.02 -8.17 3.84
N PRO A 32 11.09 -9.50 3.60
CA PRO A 32 12.14 -10.07 2.76
C PRO A 32 12.25 -9.39 1.38
N HIS A 33 11.12 -8.97 0.79
CA HIS A 33 11.09 -8.27 -0.49
C HIS A 33 11.61 -6.82 -0.45
N PHE A 34 12.03 -6.32 0.70
CA PHE A 34 12.70 -5.01 0.79
C PHE A 34 14.16 -5.08 0.34
N PHE A 35 14.72 -6.28 0.27
CA PHE A 35 16.13 -6.55 0.00
C PHE A 35 16.31 -7.38 -1.27
N ALA A 36 17.44 -7.20 -1.93
CA ALA A 36 17.90 -8.16 -2.92
C ALA A 36 18.15 -9.51 -2.25
N HIS A 37 17.99 -10.61 -2.99
CA HIS A 37 18.22 -11.94 -2.45
C HIS A 37 19.67 -12.09 -1.94
N GLY A 38 19.83 -12.16 -0.62
CA GLY A 38 21.11 -12.16 0.09
C GLY A 38 20.89 -12.18 1.60
N SER A 39 21.90 -11.84 2.39
CA SER A 39 21.89 -11.99 3.85
C SER A 39 20.72 -11.27 4.53
N GLU A 40 20.39 -10.03 4.10
CA GLU A 40 19.30 -9.27 4.71
C GLU A 40 17.93 -9.87 4.36
N TYR A 41 17.76 -10.35 3.12
CA TYR A 41 16.59 -11.13 2.72
C TYR A 41 16.40 -12.34 3.62
N GLU A 42 17.46 -13.15 3.78
CA GLU A 42 17.45 -14.36 4.61
C GLU A 42 17.16 -14.06 6.08
N PHE A 43 17.75 -13.00 6.63
CA PHE A 43 17.48 -12.59 8.01
C PHE A 43 16.02 -12.20 8.20
N ALA A 44 15.45 -11.41 7.29
CA ALA A 44 14.06 -11.05 7.33
C ALA A 44 13.15 -12.28 7.18
N GLU A 45 13.45 -13.18 6.24
CA GLU A 45 12.65 -14.39 6.00
C GLU A 45 12.68 -15.35 7.21
N GLN A 46 13.82 -15.51 7.89
CA GLN A 46 13.93 -16.37 9.07
C GLN A 46 12.95 -15.97 10.19
N THR A 47 12.56 -14.68 10.28
CA THR A 47 11.66 -14.23 11.33
C THR A 47 10.26 -14.84 11.25
N TYR A 48 9.82 -15.21 10.05
CA TYR A 48 8.54 -15.90 9.81
C TYR A 48 8.56 -17.36 10.32
N LYS A 49 9.74 -17.91 10.60
CA LYS A 49 9.95 -19.29 11.12
C LYS A 49 10.12 -19.33 12.65
N PHE A 50 9.99 -18.18 13.35
CA PHE A 50 10.19 -18.11 14.82
C PHE A 50 9.00 -18.62 15.64
N GLY A 51 7.90 -19.00 15.01
CA GLY A 51 6.72 -19.54 15.69
C GLY A 51 5.86 -18.49 16.38
N PHE A 52 5.97 -17.21 15.97
CA PHE A 52 5.10 -16.14 16.44
C PHE A 52 3.71 -16.22 15.82
N ARG A 53 2.74 -15.54 16.44
CA ARG A 53 1.42 -15.33 15.85
C ARG A 53 1.46 -14.09 14.97
N GLY A 54 1.12 -14.23 13.68
CA GLY A 54 1.05 -13.12 12.73
C GLY A 54 -0.21 -12.29 12.92
N ILE A 55 -0.04 -10.96 12.92
CA ILE A 55 -1.11 -9.98 12.75
C ILE A 55 -0.76 -9.21 11.49
N THR A 56 -1.50 -9.45 10.40
CA THR A 56 -1.06 -9.06 9.06
C THR A 56 -1.92 -7.95 8.46
N ALA A 57 -1.28 -7.00 7.79
CA ALA A 57 -1.95 -6.02 6.96
C ALA A 57 -2.42 -6.68 5.65
N GLY A 58 -3.66 -7.15 5.67
CA GLY A 58 -4.32 -7.80 4.56
C GLY A 58 -4.18 -9.32 4.50
N ASP A 59 -5.07 -9.90 3.72
CA ASP A 59 -5.17 -11.35 3.55
C ASP A 59 -3.99 -11.92 2.76
N TRP A 60 -3.40 -11.17 1.83
CA TRP A 60 -2.21 -11.60 1.09
C TRP A 60 -1.06 -12.01 2.03
N LEU A 61 -0.75 -11.18 3.03
CA LEU A 61 0.28 -11.47 4.02
C LEU A 61 -0.12 -12.63 4.93
N LYS A 62 -1.39 -12.70 5.32
CA LYS A 62 -1.92 -13.82 6.10
C LYS A 62 -1.74 -15.14 5.36
N ASP A 63 -2.04 -15.17 4.07
CA ASP A 63 -1.92 -16.36 3.23
C ASP A 63 -0.45 -16.79 3.07
N ILE A 64 0.48 -15.84 2.91
CA ILE A 64 1.93 -16.11 2.96
C ILE A 64 2.31 -16.74 4.29
N CYS A 65 1.93 -16.13 5.41
CA CYS A 65 2.24 -16.62 6.75
C CYS A 65 1.74 -18.05 6.97
N ILE A 66 0.51 -18.34 6.60
CA ILE A 66 -0.12 -19.65 6.81
C ILE A 66 0.47 -20.69 5.85
N ASN A 67 0.47 -20.40 4.55
CA ASN A 67 0.75 -21.40 3.52
C ASN A 67 2.25 -21.67 3.33
N GLN A 68 3.10 -20.67 3.54
CA GLN A 68 4.55 -20.82 3.32
C GLN A 68 5.33 -21.05 4.60
N TYR A 69 4.86 -20.48 5.73
CA TYR A 69 5.60 -20.52 7.00
C TYR A 69 4.88 -21.25 8.12
N ASN A 70 3.70 -21.80 7.87
CA ASN A 70 2.88 -22.51 8.87
C ASN A 70 2.63 -21.67 10.15
N MET A 71 2.55 -20.36 10.00
CA MET A 71 2.23 -19.44 11.10
C MET A 71 0.72 -19.42 11.37
N LYS A 72 0.33 -19.29 12.63
CA LYS A 72 -1.02 -18.84 12.96
C LYS A 72 -1.11 -17.34 12.66
N ALA A 73 -2.01 -16.92 11.80
CA ALA A 73 -2.11 -15.51 11.42
C ALA A 73 -3.57 -15.05 11.33
N ASN A 74 -3.78 -13.78 11.69
CA ASN A 74 -5.04 -13.05 11.53
C ASN A 74 -4.75 -11.76 10.76
N SER A 75 -5.65 -11.38 9.85
CA SER A 75 -5.52 -10.16 9.07
C SER A 75 -6.41 -9.04 9.60
N PHE A 76 -5.98 -7.81 9.34
CA PHE A 76 -6.77 -6.60 9.42
C PHE A 76 -6.64 -5.85 8.09
N SER A 77 -7.59 -4.95 7.80
CA SER A 77 -7.53 -4.10 6.62
C SER A 77 -7.09 -2.69 6.98
N PHE A 78 -7.00 -1.83 5.95
CA PHE A 78 -6.64 -0.44 6.12
C PHE A 78 -7.86 0.47 6.16
N SER A 79 -7.67 1.62 6.77
CA SER A 79 -8.46 2.81 6.63
C SER A 79 -7.52 4.01 6.41
N TYR A 80 -8.03 5.21 6.49
CA TYR A 80 -7.26 6.45 6.33
C TYR A 80 -7.69 7.46 7.40
N ASP A 81 -6.95 8.56 7.53
CA ASP A 81 -7.30 9.67 8.40
C ASP A 81 -8.44 10.50 7.76
N LYS A 82 -9.66 10.37 8.29
CA LYS A 82 -10.86 11.01 7.74
C LYS A 82 -10.92 12.51 7.96
N ASP A 83 -10.11 13.04 8.87
CA ASP A 83 -10.00 14.48 9.13
C ASP A 83 -9.03 15.13 8.15
N LEU A 84 -7.99 14.41 7.71
CA LEU A 84 -6.99 14.89 6.75
C LEU A 84 -7.45 14.75 5.29
N TYR A 85 -7.99 13.59 4.93
CA TYR A 85 -8.34 13.28 3.54
C TYR A 85 -9.83 13.40 3.31
N THR A 86 -10.22 14.44 2.58
CA THR A 86 -11.60 14.75 2.25
C THR A 86 -11.76 15.04 0.77
N VAL A 87 -12.92 14.70 0.21
CA VAL A 87 -13.19 14.90 -1.21
C VAL A 87 -12.97 16.37 -1.60
N LYS A 88 -12.10 16.59 -2.58
CA LYS A 88 -11.82 17.89 -3.18
C LYS A 88 -12.37 17.93 -4.59
N LYS A 89 -12.91 19.05 -4.98
CA LYS A 89 -13.38 19.24 -6.35
C LYS A 89 -12.28 19.88 -7.19
N LYS A 90 -11.87 19.20 -8.24
CA LYS A 90 -10.94 19.74 -9.23
C LYS A 90 -11.55 20.96 -9.89
N GLN A 91 -10.76 22.04 -10.03
CA GLN A 91 -11.24 23.36 -10.48
C GLN A 91 -10.95 23.63 -11.96
N ASP A 92 -10.10 22.83 -12.58
CA ASP A 92 -9.65 23.01 -13.97
C ASP A 92 -9.87 21.73 -14.81
N SER A 93 -9.72 21.88 -16.13
CA SER A 93 -9.85 20.78 -17.10
C SER A 93 -8.51 20.15 -17.51
N THR A 94 -7.41 20.56 -16.90
CA THR A 94 -6.08 20.04 -17.21
C THR A 94 -5.98 18.57 -16.83
N LYS A 95 -5.66 17.69 -17.77
CA LYS A 95 -5.42 16.28 -17.45
C LYS A 95 -4.17 16.17 -16.59
N ARG A 96 -4.33 15.73 -15.36
CA ARG A 96 -3.24 15.67 -14.38
C ARG A 96 -3.15 14.31 -13.74
N VAL A 97 -1.91 13.80 -13.71
CA VAL A 97 -1.56 12.53 -13.10
C VAL A 97 -0.56 12.76 -11.97
N PHE A 98 -0.87 12.25 -10.80
CA PHE A 98 0.07 12.16 -9.69
C PHE A 98 0.84 10.84 -9.75
N PHE A 99 2.14 10.89 -9.46
CA PHE A 99 2.95 9.70 -9.24
C PHE A 99 3.77 9.83 -7.95
N TYR A 100 3.59 8.87 -7.05
CA TYR A 100 4.34 8.81 -5.80
C TYR A 100 5.78 8.39 -6.07
N ALA A 101 6.68 9.39 -6.13
CA ALA A 101 8.08 9.18 -6.46
C ALA A 101 8.86 8.62 -5.27
N ARG A 102 9.41 7.44 -5.39
CA ARG A 102 10.28 6.81 -4.38
C ARG A 102 11.43 6.04 -5.03
N PRO A 103 12.36 6.72 -5.73
CA PRO A 103 13.46 6.08 -6.45
C PRO A 103 14.39 5.27 -5.53
N VAL A 104 14.49 5.66 -4.25
CA VAL A 104 15.28 4.93 -3.23
C VAL A 104 14.60 3.68 -2.69
N THR A 105 13.41 3.35 -3.17
CA THR A 105 12.62 2.21 -2.72
C THR A 105 12.25 1.35 -3.92
N PRO A 106 13.10 0.39 -4.34
CA PRO A 106 12.96 -0.34 -5.61
C PRO A 106 11.57 -0.96 -5.82
N ARG A 107 10.96 -1.49 -4.74
CA ARG A 107 9.62 -2.10 -4.81
C ARG A 107 8.48 -1.13 -5.14
N ARG A 108 8.75 0.18 -5.24
CA ARG A 108 7.79 1.22 -5.65
C ARG A 108 7.88 1.56 -7.14
N ASP A 109 8.67 0.82 -7.90
CA ASP A 109 8.70 0.80 -9.37
C ASP A 109 8.82 2.19 -10.01
N PHE A 110 9.73 3.03 -9.47
CA PHE A 110 9.89 4.41 -9.95
C PHE A 110 10.22 4.45 -11.43
N GLU A 111 11.17 3.63 -11.89
CA GLU A 111 11.60 3.58 -13.29
C GLU A 111 10.48 3.08 -14.21
N LEU A 112 9.72 2.08 -13.78
CA LEU A 112 8.55 1.57 -14.49
C LEU A 112 7.49 2.67 -14.66
N GLY A 113 7.21 3.39 -13.57
CA GLY A 113 6.28 4.53 -13.59
C GLY A 113 6.73 5.63 -14.54
N LEU A 114 8.04 5.98 -14.57
CA LEU A 114 8.58 6.96 -15.52
C LEU A 114 8.40 6.52 -16.96
N LEU A 115 8.66 5.25 -17.28
CA LEU A 115 8.47 4.71 -18.64
C LEU A 115 6.99 4.78 -19.04
N ALA A 116 6.08 4.39 -18.17
CA ALA A 116 4.63 4.45 -18.42
C ALA A 116 4.15 5.89 -18.65
N LEU A 117 4.60 6.84 -17.81
CA LEU A 117 4.24 8.25 -17.92
C LEU A 117 4.83 8.90 -19.17
N ASN A 118 6.02 8.49 -19.61
CA ASN A 118 6.60 8.92 -20.87
C ASN A 118 5.76 8.45 -22.07
N GLU A 119 5.32 7.19 -22.09
CA GLU A 119 4.42 6.69 -23.12
C GLU A 119 3.05 7.41 -23.10
N LEU A 120 2.51 7.69 -21.92
CA LEU A 120 1.27 8.43 -21.76
C LEU A 120 1.40 9.88 -22.27
N SER A 121 2.50 10.57 -21.97
CA SER A 121 2.74 11.95 -22.38
C SER A 121 2.83 12.12 -23.91
N LYS A 122 3.31 11.10 -24.62
CA LYS A 122 3.29 11.08 -26.10
C LYS A 122 1.88 11.03 -26.68
N LYS A 123 0.93 10.45 -25.94
CA LYS A 123 -0.48 10.34 -26.35
C LYS A 123 -1.31 11.56 -25.93
N ILE A 124 -0.92 12.26 -24.89
CA ILE A 124 -1.58 13.45 -24.35
C ILE A 124 -0.54 14.57 -24.21
N PRO A 125 -0.35 15.43 -25.24
CA PRO A 125 0.70 16.45 -25.21
C PRO A 125 0.56 17.48 -24.07
N ASP A 126 -0.67 17.76 -23.62
CA ASP A 126 -0.95 18.71 -22.54
C ASP A 126 -1.04 18.06 -21.16
N LEU A 127 -0.64 16.78 -21.04
CA LEU A 127 -0.61 16.07 -19.76
C LEU A 127 0.32 16.79 -18.78
N GLU A 128 -0.18 17.00 -17.56
CA GLU A 128 0.62 17.44 -16.43
C GLU A 128 0.87 16.29 -15.47
N VAL A 129 2.14 15.95 -15.27
CA VAL A 129 2.54 14.94 -14.29
C VAL A 129 3.06 15.63 -13.04
N VAL A 130 2.62 15.19 -11.87
CA VAL A 130 3.06 15.73 -10.58
C VAL A 130 3.75 14.64 -9.78
N PHE A 131 5.00 14.89 -9.40
CA PHE A 131 5.78 14.03 -8.51
C PHE A 131 5.79 14.59 -7.09
N ALA A 132 5.57 13.74 -6.10
CA ALA A 132 5.86 14.04 -4.70
C ALA A 132 6.30 12.76 -3.96
N GLY A 133 6.91 12.94 -2.78
CA GLY A 133 7.46 11.88 -1.94
C GLY A 133 9.00 11.80 -1.98
N TRP A 134 9.60 12.31 -3.06
CA TRP A 134 11.05 12.45 -3.22
C TRP A 134 11.37 13.58 -4.19
N ASP A 135 12.52 14.22 -4.02
CA ASP A 135 13.04 15.18 -5.00
C ASP A 135 13.63 14.42 -6.20
N VAL A 136 13.00 14.61 -7.35
CA VAL A 136 13.40 13.94 -8.61
C VAL A 136 14.23 14.84 -9.53
N SER A 137 14.73 15.96 -9.05
CA SER A 137 15.52 16.94 -9.85
C SER A 137 16.78 16.36 -10.47
N GLN A 138 17.33 15.30 -9.88
CA GLN A 138 18.51 14.59 -10.43
C GLN A 138 18.21 13.64 -11.59
N TYR A 139 16.93 13.41 -11.92
CA TYR A 139 16.51 12.54 -13.01
C TYR A 139 16.18 13.34 -14.25
N GLU A 140 16.63 12.88 -15.40
CA GLU A 140 16.25 13.45 -16.69
C GLU A 140 14.86 12.92 -17.10
N ILE A 141 13.82 13.74 -16.89
CA ILE A 141 12.43 13.37 -17.15
C ILE A 141 11.98 14.06 -18.45
N PRO A 142 11.68 13.31 -19.53
CA PRO A 142 11.52 13.85 -20.88
C PRO A 142 10.10 14.37 -21.18
N PHE A 143 9.29 14.68 -20.17
CA PHE A 143 7.93 15.20 -20.33
C PHE A 143 7.64 16.32 -19.33
N LYS A 144 6.57 17.08 -19.60
CA LYS A 144 6.11 18.17 -18.70
C LYS A 144 5.73 17.62 -17.34
N HIS A 145 6.36 18.13 -16.29
CA HIS A 145 6.11 17.69 -14.93
C HIS A 145 6.32 18.81 -13.91
N GLN A 146 5.74 18.59 -12.72
CA GLN A 146 6.04 19.34 -11.51
C GLN A 146 6.73 18.40 -10.51
N ASN A 147 7.81 18.85 -9.91
CA ASN A 147 8.53 18.14 -8.85
C ASN A 147 8.27 18.88 -7.54
N LEU A 148 7.42 18.33 -6.68
CA LEU A 148 7.05 18.91 -5.39
C LEU A 148 7.94 18.40 -4.24
N GLY A 149 8.80 17.40 -4.50
CA GLY A 149 9.66 16.82 -3.49
C GLY A 149 8.89 16.21 -2.31
N ILE A 150 9.39 16.45 -1.10
CA ILE A 150 8.74 16.00 0.13
C ILE A 150 7.69 17.05 0.54
N MET A 151 6.44 16.63 0.63
CA MET A 151 5.31 17.47 1.04
C MET A 151 4.90 17.21 2.47
N LYS A 152 4.21 18.18 3.07
CA LYS A 152 3.54 17.99 4.36
C LYS A 152 2.27 17.17 4.16
N ILE A 153 1.94 16.36 5.17
CA ILE A 153 0.79 15.45 5.10
C ILE A 153 -0.53 16.19 4.89
N GLU A 154 -0.65 17.40 5.46
CA GLU A 154 -1.85 18.24 5.37
C GLU A 154 -2.10 18.78 3.95
N GLU A 155 -1.09 18.78 3.08
CA GLU A 155 -1.16 19.27 1.70
C GLU A 155 -1.55 18.16 0.71
N LEU A 156 -1.45 16.89 1.12
CA LEU A 156 -1.61 15.74 0.22
C LEU A 156 -3.03 15.58 -0.29
N SER A 157 -4.05 15.80 0.56
CA SER A 157 -5.46 15.72 0.15
C SER A 157 -5.78 16.72 -0.96
N ASP A 158 -5.29 17.95 -0.86
CA ASP A 158 -5.46 18.97 -1.90
C ASP A 158 -4.70 18.63 -3.18
N LEU A 159 -3.54 18.02 -3.08
CA LEU A 159 -2.76 17.54 -4.22
C LEU A 159 -3.53 16.42 -4.97
N TYR A 160 -3.96 15.38 -4.24
CA TYR A 160 -4.68 14.25 -4.85
C TYR A 160 -5.96 14.72 -5.52
N GLY A 161 -6.75 15.57 -4.87
CA GLY A 161 -8.00 16.09 -5.42
C GLY A 161 -7.86 16.99 -6.65
N LYS A 162 -6.64 17.49 -6.95
CA LYS A 162 -6.33 18.20 -8.20
C LYS A 162 -5.97 17.27 -9.36
N CYS A 163 -5.76 15.98 -9.09
CA CYS A 163 -5.35 14.99 -10.08
C CYS A 163 -6.54 14.15 -10.55
N ASP A 164 -6.51 13.73 -11.80
CA ASP A 164 -7.52 12.80 -12.35
C ASP A 164 -7.22 11.38 -11.96
N LEU A 165 -5.94 11.00 -12.07
CA LEU A 165 -5.40 9.69 -11.74
C LEU A 165 -4.19 9.84 -10.82
N CYS A 166 -4.04 8.90 -9.88
CA CYS A 166 -2.85 8.77 -9.06
C CYS A 166 -2.25 7.39 -9.27
N LEU A 167 -1.06 7.32 -9.85
CA LEU A 167 -0.35 6.07 -10.11
C LEU A 167 0.33 5.57 -8.83
N VAL A 168 -0.14 4.43 -8.34
CA VAL A 168 0.29 3.78 -7.09
C VAL A 168 0.68 2.35 -7.39
N ILE A 169 1.90 2.14 -7.86
CA ILE A 169 2.43 0.81 -8.18
C ILE A 169 3.36 0.31 -7.07
N SER A 170 3.32 -0.99 -6.83
CA SER A 170 4.17 -1.64 -5.85
C SER A 170 4.28 -3.14 -6.11
N ASN A 171 5.48 -3.69 -5.94
CA ASN A 171 5.74 -5.13 -5.95
C ASN A 171 5.44 -5.79 -4.58
N THR A 172 5.08 -4.99 -3.58
CA THR A 172 4.66 -5.45 -2.25
C THR A 172 3.35 -4.76 -1.86
N ASN A 173 3.09 -4.53 -0.58
CA ASN A 173 1.87 -3.88 -0.13
C ASN A 173 1.76 -2.42 -0.65
N LEU A 174 0.54 -2.00 -1.03
CA LEU A 174 0.26 -0.65 -1.54
C LEU A 174 0.30 0.46 -0.47
N SER A 175 0.30 0.12 0.82
CA SER A 175 0.10 1.05 1.94
C SER A 175 -1.29 1.73 1.95
N LEU A 176 -1.42 2.84 2.67
CA LEU A 176 -2.68 3.61 2.80
C LEU A 176 -2.99 4.47 1.57
N LEU A 177 -2.00 4.70 0.71
CA LEU A 177 -2.06 5.68 -0.38
C LEU A 177 -3.29 5.52 -1.30
N PRO A 178 -3.73 4.32 -1.72
CA PRO A 178 -4.94 4.19 -2.53
C PRO A 178 -6.18 4.74 -1.83
N LEU A 179 -6.34 4.50 -0.53
CA LEU A 179 -7.49 4.99 0.24
C LEU A 179 -7.45 6.50 0.41
N GLU A 180 -6.27 7.08 0.64
CA GLU A 180 -6.07 8.52 0.75
C GLU A 180 -6.39 9.24 -0.56
N VAL A 181 -5.99 8.65 -1.69
CA VAL A 181 -6.29 9.11 -3.05
C VAL A 181 -7.79 9.09 -3.32
N MET A 182 -8.45 7.97 -3.06
CA MET A 182 -9.90 7.79 -3.23
C MET A 182 -10.68 8.76 -2.34
N ALA A 183 -10.29 8.87 -1.06
CA ALA A 183 -10.92 9.77 -0.10
C ALA A 183 -10.80 11.24 -0.49
N SER A 184 -9.75 11.61 -1.22
CA SER A 184 -9.53 12.96 -1.73
C SER A 184 -10.24 13.26 -3.05
N GLY A 185 -10.93 12.28 -3.65
CA GLY A 185 -11.71 12.44 -4.87
C GLY A 185 -10.93 12.22 -6.17
N SER A 186 -9.79 11.54 -6.12
CA SER A 186 -9.04 11.10 -7.29
C SER A 186 -9.20 9.59 -7.53
N VAL A 187 -8.72 9.10 -8.66
CA VAL A 187 -8.76 7.67 -9.00
C VAL A 187 -7.40 7.04 -8.77
N ALA A 188 -7.36 6.01 -7.94
CA ALA A 188 -6.15 5.22 -7.73
C ALA A 188 -5.93 4.25 -8.91
N VAL A 189 -4.75 4.31 -9.52
CA VAL A 189 -4.27 3.36 -10.53
C VAL A 189 -3.24 2.48 -9.85
N CYS A 190 -3.56 1.21 -9.62
CA CYS A 190 -2.77 0.32 -8.80
C CYS A 190 -2.25 -0.88 -9.61
N SER A 191 -1.09 -1.41 -9.22
CA SER A 191 -0.58 -2.66 -9.80
C SER A 191 -1.51 -3.82 -9.50
N LYS A 192 -1.71 -4.70 -10.48
CA LYS A 192 -2.50 -5.93 -10.36
C LYS A 192 -1.67 -7.01 -9.67
N GLY A 193 -2.29 -7.75 -8.75
CA GLY A 193 -1.66 -8.85 -8.04
C GLY A 193 -2.22 -9.04 -6.63
N ALA A 194 -1.99 -10.20 -6.03
CA ALA A 194 -2.49 -10.52 -4.69
C ALA A 194 -2.03 -9.54 -3.61
N ASN A 195 -0.84 -8.94 -3.79
CA ASN A 195 -0.27 -7.89 -2.93
C ASN A 195 -1.06 -6.57 -2.95
N SER A 196 -1.89 -6.36 -3.95
CA SER A 196 -2.73 -5.17 -4.14
C SER A 196 -4.22 -5.48 -4.01
N GLU A 197 -4.67 -6.58 -4.60
CA GLU A 197 -6.09 -6.93 -4.76
C GLU A 197 -6.78 -7.36 -3.45
N TRP A 198 -6.04 -7.53 -2.38
CA TRP A 198 -6.61 -7.68 -1.04
C TRP A 198 -7.22 -6.35 -0.50
N LEU A 199 -6.77 -5.20 -1.01
CA LEU A 199 -7.22 -3.86 -0.59
C LEU A 199 -8.08 -3.19 -1.66
N VAL A 200 -7.73 -3.32 -2.94
CA VAL A 200 -8.37 -2.64 -4.07
C VAL A 200 -8.85 -3.66 -5.11
N SER A 201 -9.81 -3.26 -5.93
CA SER A 201 -10.36 -4.11 -7.01
C SER A 201 -10.72 -3.27 -8.23
N GLU A 202 -11.08 -3.93 -9.34
CA GLU A 202 -11.59 -3.27 -10.56
C GLU A 202 -12.92 -2.52 -10.32
N GLU A 203 -13.56 -2.73 -9.16
CA GLU A 203 -14.79 -2.01 -8.79
C GLU A 203 -14.50 -0.62 -8.21
N ASN A 204 -13.34 -0.39 -7.57
CA ASN A 204 -13.03 0.84 -6.85
C ASN A 204 -11.73 1.53 -7.29
N SER A 205 -10.95 0.89 -8.15
CA SER A 205 -9.66 1.39 -8.66
C SER A 205 -9.42 0.92 -10.09
N VAL A 206 -8.40 1.48 -10.72
CA VAL A 206 -7.91 1.02 -12.02
C VAL A 206 -6.73 0.08 -11.77
N LEU A 207 -6.87 -1.19 -12.12
CA LEU A 207 -5.79 -2.18 -12.01
C LEU A 207 -4.98 -2.25 -13.30
N VAL A 208 -3.65 -2.22 -13.17
CA VAL A 208 -2.70 -2.24 -14.28
C VAL A 208 -1.64 -3.34 -14.10
N SER A 209 -1.14 -3.87 -15.21
CA SER A 209 0.01 -4.78 -15.23
C SER A 209 1.32 -4.03 -14.94
N TYR A 210 2.44 -4.76 -14.94
CA TYR A 210 3.79 -4.16 -14.85
C TYR A 210 4.39 -3.84 -16.24
N ASP A 211 3.56 -3.80 -17.29
CA ASP A 211 3.97 -3.36 -18.62
C ASP A 211 3.73 -1.85 -18.78
N PRO A 212 4.78 -1.03 -19.04
CA PRO A 212 4.64 0.42 -19.12
C PRO A 212 3.73 0.88 -20.27
N ILE A 213 3.64 0.12 -21.37
CA ILE A 213 2.79 0.45 -22.51
C ILE A 213 1.32 0.18 -22.15
N GLU A 214 1.03 -0.93 -21.48
CA GLU A 214 -0.32 -1.25 -21.01
C GLU A 214 -0.78 -0.28 -19.94
N ILE A 215 0.10 0.11 -18.99
CA ILE A 215 -0.20 1.15 -17.99
C ILE A 215 -0.61 2.45 -18.71
N ALA A 216 0.21 2.91 -19.66
CA ALA A 216 -0.06 4.13 -20.41
C ALA A 216 -1.38 4.05 -21.21
N ASN A 217 -1.67 2.93 -21.86
CA ASN A 217 -2.90 2.72 -22.62
C ASN A 217 -4.13 2.72 -21.72
N THR A 218 -4.05 2.07 -20.57
CA THR A 218 -5.13 2.03 -19.60
C THR A 218 -5.41 3.43 -19.05
N MET A 219 -4.39 4.15 -18.62
CA MET A 219 -4.53 5.52 -18.12
C MET A 219 -5.08 6.46 -19.20
N TYR A 220 -4.60 6.33 -20.46
CA TYR A 220 -5.11 7.09 -21.59
C TYR A 220 -6.62 6.89 -21.80
N THR A 221 -7.09 5.65 -21.68
CA THR A 221 -8.52 5.33 -21.81
C THR A 221 -9.36 6.07 -20.78
N TYR A 222 -8.97 6.03 -19.50
CA TYR A 222 -9.70 6.71 -18.44
C TYR A 222 -9.63 8.25 -18.55
N LEU A 223 -8.48 8.80 -18.93
CA LEU A 223 -8.32 10.25 -19.11
C LEU A 223 -9.09 10.83 -20.31
N ASN A 224 -9.54 10.00 -21.24
CA ASN A 224 -10.34 10.43 -22.40
C ASN A 224 -11.80 9.99 -22.34
N ASP A 225 -12.22 9.32 -21.28
CA ASP A 225 -13.59 8.90 -21.03
C ASP A 225 -14.03 9.42 -19.66
N SER A 226 -14.65 10.59 -19.66
CA SER A 226 -15.09 11.27 -18.43
C SER A 226 -16.15 10.48 -17.66
N GLU A 227 -17.05 9.77 -18.36
CA GLU A 227 -18.10 8.97 -17.72
C GLU A 227 -17.48 7.78 -16.99
N LYS A 228 -16.57 7.11 -17.65
CA LYS A 228 -15.83 5.98 -17.05
C LYS A 228 -14.96 6.42 -15.87
N LEU A 229 -14.28 7.56 -16.02
CA LEU A 229 -13.44 8.13 -14.97
C LEU A 229 -14.27 8.54 -13.74
N ASP A 230 -15.41 9.21 -13.95
CA ASP A 230 -16.28 9.62 -12.86
C ASP A 230 -16.98 8.44 -12.17
N ALA A 231 -17.36 7.42 -12.93
CA ALA A 231 -17.96 6.20 -12.37
C ALA A 231 -17.00 5.49 -11.42
N ILE A 232 -15.74 5.28 -11.82
CA ILE A 232 -14.75 4.61 -10.95
C ILE A 232 -14.33 5.51 -9.77
N ARG A 233 -14.23 6.83 -9.98
CA ARG A 233 -13.97 7.81 -8.93
C ARG A 233 -15.00 7.71 -7.82
N GLN A 234 -16.30 7.73 -8.17
CA GLN A 234 -17.38 7.65 -7.21
C GLN A 234 -17.35 6.37 -6.40
N LYS A 235 -17.11 5.23 -7.04
CA LYS A 235 -16.97 3.94 -6.37
C LYS A 235 -15.76 3.90 -5.43
N GLY A 236 -14.63 4.50 -5.82
CA GLY A 236 -13.46 4.63 -4.97
C GLY A 236 -13.75 5.46 -3.71
N ILE A 237 -14.43 6.61 -3.86
CA ILE A 237 -14.84 7.45 -2.74
C ILE A 237 -15.74 6.65 -1.78
N GLU A 238 -16.77 5.99 -2.29
CA GLU A 238 -17.70 5.20 -1.50
C GLU A 238 -16.98 4.08 -0.74
N PHE A 239 -16.09 3.36 -1.42
CA PHE A 239 -15.28 2.31 -0.80
C PHE A 239 -14.43 2.85 0.34
N ALA A 240 -13.66 3.93 0.11
CA ALA A 240 -12.82 4.52 1.15
C ALA A 240 -13.64 4.96 2.37
N GLN A 241 -14.79 5.61 2.16
CA GLN A 241 -15.68 6.07 3.24
C GLN A 241 -16.17 4.95 4.16
N HIS A 242 -16.34 3.72 3.64
CA HIS A 242 -16.79 2.57 4.42
C HIS A 242 -15.67 1.91 5.25
N THR A 243 -14.40 2.26 5.04
CA THR A 243 -13.30 1.75 5.87
C THR A 243 -13.29 2.42 7.26
N SER A 244 -12.78 1.72 8.28
CA SER A 244 -12.77 2.23 9.66
C SER A 244 -11.62 1.64 10.47
N TRP A 245 -10.77 2.50 11.03
CA TRP A 245 -9.73 2.09 11.97
C TRP A 245 -10.27 1.48 13.26
N ASP A 246 -11.46 1.91 13.72
CA ASP A 246 -12.08 1.31 14.93
C ASP A 246 -12.46 -0.15 14.70
N VAL A 247 -12.98 -0.47 13.51
CA VAL A 247 -13.31 -1.85 13.12
C VAL A 247 -12.05 -2.69 13.01
N GLU A 248 -11.04 -2.19 12.32
CA GLU A 248 -9.80 -2.93 12.11
C GLU A 248 -8.96 -3.06 13.38
N GLY A 249 -8.92 -2.03 14.21
CA GLY A 249 -8.28 -2.08 15.54
C GLY A 249 -8.93 -3.09 16.47
N LYS A 250 -10.26 -3.25 16.40
CA LYS A 250 -10.96 -4.29 17.13
C LYS A 250 -10.56 -5.70 16.68
N LYS A 251 -10.43 -5.93 15.37
CA LYS A 251 -9.94 -7.23 14.84
C LYS A 251 -8.53 -7.55 15.38
N VAL A 252 -7.65 -6.55 15.42
CA VAL A 252 -6.29 -6.71 15.97
C VAL A 252 -6.37 -7.06 17.47
N LEU A 253 -7.15 -6.33 18.26
CA LEU A 253 -7.32 -6.59 19.68
C LEU A 253 -7.88 -8.00 19.92
N ASP A 254 -8.92 -8.39 19.22
CA ASP A 254 -9.54 -9.71 19.35
C ASP A 254 -8.56 -10.83 18.99
N ALA A 255 -7.73 -10.63 17.95
CA ALA A 255 -6.69 -11.58 17.55
C ALA A 255 -5.61 -11.75 18.63
N VAL A 256 -5.17 -10.64 19.25
CA VAL A 256 -4.19 -10.67 20.35
C VAL A 256 -4.76 -11.38 21.57
N LEU A 257 -5.95 -11.00 22.03
CA LEU A 257 -6.59 -11.60 23.21
C LEU A 257 -6.85 -13.10 23.02
N LYS A 258 -7.33 -13.49 21.85
CA LYS A 258 -7.53 -14.90 21.50
C LYS A 258 -6.19 -15.65 21.50
N GLY A 259 -5.15 -15.05 20.94
CA GLY A 259 -3.81 -15.65 20.87
C GLY A 259 -3.23 -15.90 22.26
N ILE A 260 -3.32 -14.91 23.16
CA ILE A 260 -2.86 -15.04 24.56
C ILE A 260 -3.60 -16.19 25.25
N LYS A 261 -4.93 -16.23 25.15
CA LYS A 261 -5.74 -17.27 25.76
C LYS A 261 -5.35 -18.68 25.27
N GLU A 262 -5.21 -18.87 23.97
CA GLU A 262 -4.80 -20.17 23.40
C GLU A 262 -3.40 -20.60 23.87
N ASP A 263 -2.46 -19.67 24.03
CA ASP A 263 -1.10 -19.97 24.48
C ASP A 263 -1.08 -20.30 25.97
N GLU A 264 -1.86 -19.62 26.82
CA GLU A 264 -2.04 -19.94 28.25
C GLU A 264 -2.64 -21.34 28.43
N GLU A 265 -3.72 -21.66 27.69
CA GLU A 265 -4.34 -22.99 27.71
C GLU A 265 -3.35 -24.08 27.29
N SER A 266 -2.56 -23.83 26.24
CA SER A 266 -1.52 -24.75 25.77
C SER A 266 -0.37 -24.94 26.77
N PHE A 267 0.01 -23.86 27.48
CA PHE A 267 1.05 -23.91 28.50
C PHE A 267 0.58 -24.74 29.72
N ASN A 268 -0.64 -24.47 30.20
CA ASN A 268 -1.22 -25.18 31.34
C ASN A 268 -1.44 -26.69 31.09
N ASN A 269 -1.69 -27.07 29.83
CA ASN A 269 -1.89 -28.49 29.46
C ASN A 269 -0.55 -29.29 29.29
N ARG A 270 0.61 -28.63 29.36
CA ARG A 270 1.94 -29.25 29.27
C ARG A 270 2.59 -29.46 30.65
N GLY A 271 2.05 -28.87 31.69
CA GLY A 271 2.51 -29.04 33.08
C GLY A 271 1.68 -30.07 33.80
#